data_e9070e444764019fc3a59aeaa715e5d9
#
_entry.id   e9070e444764019fc3a59aeaa715e5d9
#
_cell.length_a   1.000
_cell.length_b   1.000
_cell.length_c   1.000
_cell.angle_alpha   90.00
_cell.angle_beta   90.00
_cell.angle_gamma   90.00
#
_symmetry.space_group_name_H-M   'P 1'
#
loop_
_entity.id
_entity.type
_entity.pdbx_description
1 polymer ?
#
loop_
_entity_poly.entity_id
_entity_poly.type
_entity_poly.pdbx_seq_one_letter_code
_entity_poly.pdbx_strand_id
1 'polypeptide(L)'
;VVVCEADERKLPQLQLIMRELEDLGIPRFLFLNKIDRANKRIRETLATLQPASRIPLVLRQIPIWNGDLIAGFVDLALERAFIYREHKASEVVTLEGGDLDREKEARLSMLEKIADHDDALMEQLLEDIPPPRDAVFDDLARELREGLICPVLLGAAVRENGVLRLMKALRHESPGVSETAKRLGASSPKEALAYVLKTVHLQHGGKLSLTRVLAGHLDDGATLQSSSGEAGRVSGMTAMNGGHDTKRASVEAGDTVALGKLDAIKTGDTLSSGKTAPKALVSVEPSPPVLAIALSAADRKDDVKLGQALLRLNEEDPSLTMVQNQLTHDTVLWGQGEMHLRVALERLRDRFGVNVKSHPPAVGYQETIRKSITQRGRHKKQSGGHGQFGDVVLEIKPMPRGGGFEFKEKVVGGAVPRNYIPAVEEGVVDGLLRGPLGFPVIDVQVTLTDGSYHSVDSSDLAFRTAARIGVSEGLPQCQPVLLEPIHVVEIVCPTEATAKINAILSGRRGQILGFDTREGWAGWDRVRAMMPEAEIGELIVELRSATAGAGSFTRQFDRMAEVTGRAADQIIAANRDAA
;
A
#
# COMPACT_ATOMS: atom_id res chain seq x y z
N VAL A 1 14.30 14.75 6.79
CA VAL A 1 14.41 15.85 5.81
C VAL A 1 13.49 15.57 4.63
N VAL A 2 12.59 16.50 4.33
CA VAL A 2 11.77 16.50 3.12
C VAL A 2 12.49 17.35 2.07
N VAL A 3 12.72 16.80 0.88
CA VAL A 3 13.39 17.50 -0.23
C VAL A 3 12.35 17.81 -1.30
N CYS A 4 12.17 19.07 -1.63
CA CYS A 4 11.20 19.53 -2.62
C CYS A 4 11.85 20.56 -3.55
N GLU A 5 11.42 20.62 -4.80
CA GLU A 5 11.74 21.71 -5.72
C GLU A 5 10.84 22.91 -5.43
N ALA A 6 11.33 24.12 -5.75
CA ALA A 6 10.56 25.36 -5.68
C ALA A 6 9.57 25.44 -6.87
N ASP A 7 8.64 24.48 -6.98
CA ASP A 7 7.70 24.32 -8.08
C ASP A 7 6.30 24.01 -7.55
N GLU A 8 5.32 24.86 -7.85
CA GLU A 8 3.92 24.71 -7.44
C GLU A 8 3.30 23.38 -7.87
N ARG A 9 3.69 22.86 -9.01
CA ARG A 9 3.20 21.56 -9.53
C ARG A 9 3.56 20.37 -8.63
N LYS A 10 4.51 20.56 -7.69
CA LYS A 10 4.91 19.57 -6.70
C LYS A 10 4.14 19.68 -5.39
N LEU A 11 3.31 20.71 -5.23
CA LEU A 11 2.53 20.95 -4.03
C LEU A 11 1.68 19.74 -3.60
N PRO A 12 0.93 19.05 -4.49
CA PRO A 12 0.13 17.91 -4.08
C PRO A 12 0.95 16.75 -3.49
N GLN A 13 2.12 16.46 -4.10
CA GLN A 13 3.01 15.41 -3.59
C GLN A 13 3.65 15.82 -2.25
N LEU A 14 4.07 17.07 -2.13
CA LEU A 14 4.60 17.61 -0.89
C LEU A 14 3.56 17.53 0.23
N GLN A 15 2.31 17.86 -0.06
CA GLN A 15 1.21 17.82 0.89
C GLN A 15 0.99 16.40 1.43
N LEU A 16 1.02 15.36 0.59
CA LEU A 16 0.91 13.98 1.02
C LEU A 16 2.01 13.61 2.03
N ILE A 17 3.27 13.93 1.69
CA ILE A 17 4.44 13.63 2.54
C ILE A 17 4.37 14.40 3.86
N MET A 18 4.07 15.69 3.81
CA MET A 18 4.05 16.54 5.00
C MET A 18 2.95 16.12 5.96
N ARG A 19 1.76 15.78 5.45
CA ARG A 19 0.62 15.31 6.25
C ARG A 19 0.92 13.99 6.95
N GLU A 20 1.51 13.02 6.25
CA GLU A 20 1.89 11.75 6.85
C GLU A 20 2.90 11.94 7.99
N LEU A 21 3.92 12.78 7.78
CA LEU A 21 4.89 13.10 8.83
C LEU A 21 4.27 13.85 10.01
N GLU A 22 3.28 14.71 9.77
CA GLU A 22 2.52 15.41 10.81
C GLU A 22 1.66 14.46 11.64
N ASP A 23 0.92 13.57 10.97
CA ASP A 23 0.06 12.60 11.63
C ASP A 23 0.87 11.60 12.49
N LEU A 24 2.12 11.32 12.10
CA LEU A 24 3.08 10.53 12.87
C LEU A 24 3.87 11.34 13.92
N GLY A 25 3.66 12.66 14.00
CA GLY A 25 4.38 13.54 14.91
C GLY A 25 5.89 13.58 14.69
N ILE A 26 6.35 13.45 13.42
CA ILE A 26 7.78 13.40 13.09
C ILE A 26 8.34 14.80 12.89
N PRO A 27 9.35 15.26 13.70
CA PRO A 27 10.09 16.49 13.46
C PRO A 27 10.77 16.47 12.09
N ARG A 28 10.72 17.58 11.35
CA ARG A 28 11.18 17.63 9.97
C ARG A 28 11.74 18.95 9.53
N PHE A 29 12.74 18.90 8.65
CA PHE A 29 13.20 20.02 7.85
C PHE A 29 12.64 19.93 6.44
N LEU A 30 12.37 21.07 5.83
CA LEU A 30 12.12 21.18 4.39
C LEU A 30 13.38 21.73 3.72
N PHE A 31 13.93 21.00 2.75
CA PHE A 31 15.04 21.45 1.93
C PHE A 31 14.55 21.80 0.53
N LEU A 32 14.49 23.10 0.21
CA LEU A 32 14.15 23.57 -1.12
C LEU A 32 15.37 23.40 -2.03
N ASN A 33 15.30 22.38 -2.86
CA ASN A 33 16.36 21.99 -3.78
C ASN A 33 16.20 22.67 -5.14
N LYS A 34 17.26 22.65 -5.94
CA LYS A 34 17.32 23.23 -7.29
C LYS A 34 17.02 24.73 -7.32
N ILE A 35 17.42 25.45 -6.28
CA ILE A 35 17.25 26.91 -6.22
C ILE A 35 18.00 27.64 -7.33
N ASP A 36 19.03 27.03 -7.92
CA ASP A 36 19.77 27.51 -9.09
C ASP A 36 18.91 27.63 -10.36
N ARG A 37 17.71 27.06 -10.34
CA ARG A 37 16.72 27.10 -11.43
C ARG A 37 15.40 27.78 -11.02
N ALA A 38 15.34 28.32 -9.81
CA ALA A 38 14.13 28.97 -9.30
C ALA A 38 13.89 30.31 -10.00
N ASN A 39 12.73 30.47 -10.61
CA ASN A 39 12.33 31.67 -11.35
C ASN A 39 11.53 32.67 -10.51
N LYS A 40 11.17 32.32 -9.26
CA LYS A 40 10.33 33.11 -8.35
C LYS A 40 11.12 33.48 -7.09
N ARG A 41 10.70 34.56 -6.44
CA ARG A 41 11.20 34.93 -5.12
C ARG A 41 10.88 33.83 -4.11
N ILE A 42 11.85 33.43 -3.31
CA ILE A 42 11.72 32.32 -2.34
C ILE A 42 10.55 32.53 -1.35
N ARG A 43 10.28 33.76 -0.94
CA ARG A 43 9.13 34.08 -0.07
C ARG A 43 7.77 33.76 -0.75
N GLU A 44 7.64 34.09 -2.03
CA GLU A 44 6.43 33.78 -2.83
C GLU A 44 6.28 32.26 -2.98
N THR A 45 7.36 31.56 -3.26
CA THR A 45 7.39 30.10 -3.30
C THR A 45 6.98 29.49 -1.96
N LEU A 46 7.50 30.02 -0.85
CA LEU A 46 7.15 29.51 0.48
C LEU A 46 5.66 29.71 0.81
N ALA A 47 5.10 30.86 0.48
CA ALA A 47 3.66 31.12 0.65
C ALA A 47 2.82 30.15 -0.18
N THR A 48 3.25 29.80 -1.39
CA THR A 48 2.61 28.78 -2.24
C THR A 48 2.72 27.39 -1.64
N LEU A 49 3.84 27.05 -0.98
CA LEU A 49 4.05 25.73 -0.37
C LEU A 49 3.42 25.58 1.03
N GLN A 50 3.11 26.70 1.73
CA GLN A 50 2.55 26.65 3.08
C GLN A 50 1.28 25.78 3.20
N PRO A 51 0.34 25.71 2.22
CA PRO A 51 -0.82 24.82 2.29
C PRO A 51 -0.48 23.32 2.37
N ALA A 52 0.75 22.93 2.05
CA ALA A 52 1.20 21.54 2.20
C ALA A 52 1.40 21.14 3.67
N SER A 53 1.57 22.08 4.58
CA SER A 53 1.86 21.85 6.00
C SER A 53 0.84 22.55 6.89
N ARG A 54 0.37 21.86 7.95
CA ARG A 54 -0.48 22.44 9.00
C ARG A 54 0.29 23.33 9.95
N ILE A 55 1.61 23.10 10.06
CA ILE A 55 2.51 23.90 10.89
C ILE A 55 3.26 24.93 10.05
N PRO A 56 3.71 26.03 10.66
CA PRO A 56 4.46 27.06 9.96
C PRO A 56 5.72 26.54 9.26
N LEU A 57 5.88 26.88 7.98
CA LEU A 57 7.14 26.76 7.28
C LEU A 57 8.00 27.97 7.62
N VAL A 58 9.09 27.79 8.39
CA VAL A 58 9.95 28.86 8.89
C VAL A 58 11.18 28.98 8.04
N LEU A 59 11.29 30.07 7.27
CA LEU A 59 12.44 30.30 6.41
C LEU A 59 13.67 30.61 7.26
N ARG A 60 14.72 29.81 7.13
CA ARG A 60 15.99 29.93 7.83
C ARG A 60 17.05 30.69 7.03
N GLN A 61 16.81 30.84 5.73
CA GLN A 61 17.78 31.39 4.79
C GLN A 61 17.09 32.23 3.73
N ILE A 62 17.70 33.36 3.37
CA ILE A 62 17.30 34.13 2.17
C ILE A 62 18.40 34.05 1.12
N PRO A 63 18.04 34.02 -0.19
CA PRO A 63 19.03 33.94 -1.25
C PRO A 63 19.77 35.28 -1.46
N ILE A 64 21.06 35.18 -1.78
CA ILE A 64 21.87 36.30 -2.33
C ILE A 64 21.89 36.12 -3.85
N TRP A 65 21.47 37.14 -4.56
CA TRP A 65 21.36 37.13 -6.01
C TRP A 65 22.57 37.77 -6.68
N ASN A 66 23.01 37.18 -7.80
CA ASN A 66 23.95 37.78 -8.73
C ASN A 66 23.29 37.73 -10.12
N GLY A 67 22.69 38.86 -10.51
CA GLY A 67 21.76 38.87 -11.65
C GLY A 67 20.54 37.96 -11.39
N ASP A 68 20.30 37.03 -12.30
CA ASP A 68 19.18 36.08 -12.20
C ASP A 68 19.56 34.75 -11.49
N LEU A 69 20.78 34.63 -11.01
CA LEU A 69 21.29 33.42 -10.37
C LEU A 69 21.44 33.59 -8.86
N ILE A 70 21.12 32.57 -8.10
CA ILE A 70 21.37 32.54 -6.66
C ILE A 70 22.84 32.18 -6.42
N ALA A 71 23.63 33.18 -5.98
CA ALA A 71 25.06 33.07 -5.71
C ALA A 71 25.37 32.59 -4.30
N GLY A 72 24.42 32.72 -3.37
CA GLY A 72 24.65 32.39 -1.96
C GLY A 72 23.37 32.49 -1.14
N PHE A 73 23.54 32.56 0.18
CA PHE A 73 22.43 32.74 1.12
C PHE A 73 22.87 33.52 2.35
N VAL A 74 21.93 34.18 2.98
CA VAL A 74 22.07 34.71 4.34
C VAL A 74 21.36 33.74 5.30
N ASP A 75 22.06 33.30 6.32
CA ASP A 75 21.47 32.50 7.41
C ASP A 75 20.91 33.44 8.46
N LEU A 76 19.58 33.45 8.61
CA LEU A 76 18.86 34.41 9.46
C LEU A 76 19.08 34.17 10.96
N ALA A 77 19.40 32.94 11.36
CA ALA A 77 19.69 32.65 12.76
C ALA A 77 21.14 32.98 13.12
N LEU A 78 22.09 32.76 12.19
CA LEU A 78 23.50 33.09 12.36
C LEU A 78 23.81 34.58 12.09
N GLU A 79 22.93 35.28 11.38
CA GLU A 79 23.16 36.64 10.86
C GLU A 79 24.48 36.71 10.06
N ARG A 80 24.68 35.73 9.16
CA ARG A 80 25.86 35.60 8.33
C ARG A 80 25.49 35.29 6.89
N ALA A 81 26.20 35.95 5.99
CA ALA A 81 26.08 35.70 4.57
C ALA A 81 27.16 34.72 4.08
N PHE A 82 26.74 33.87 3.16
CA PHE A 82 27.57 32.83 2.58
C PHE A 82 27.44 32.86 1.05
N ILE A 83 28.57 32.88 0.35
CA ILE A 83 28.59 32.70 -1.11
C ILE A 83 28.96 31.26 -1.44
N TYR A 84 28.18 30.63 -2.33
CA TYR A 84 28.45 29.28 -2.79
C TYR A 84 29.77 29.19 -3.56
N ARG A 85 30.50 28.10 -3.31
CA ARG A 85 31.69 27.73 -4.06
C ARG A 85 31.49 26.30 -4.57
N GLU A 86 31.69 26.10 -5.85
CA GLU A 86 31.51 24.81 -6.48
C GLU A 86 32.45 23.76 -5.85
N HIS A 87 31.90 22.65 -5.37
CA HIS A 87 32.62 21.56 -4.69
C HIS A 87 33.50 21.96 -3.50
N LYS A 88 33.19 23.10 -2.84
CA LYS A 88 33.89 23.59 -1.66
C LYS A 88 32.92 24.17 -0.64
N ALA A 89 33.41 24.37 0.58
CA ALA A 89 32.64 25.07 1.61
C ALA A 89 32.32 26.50 1.15
N SER A 90 31.09 26.96 1.44
CA SER A 90 30.69 28.34 1.15
C SER A 90 31.53 29.34 1.91
N GLU A 91 31.88 30.45 1.27
CA GLU A 91 32.69 31.54 1.83
C GLU A 91 31.80 32.50 2.61
N VAL A 92 32.26 32.90 3.82
CA VAL A 92 31.57 33.91 4.63
C VAL A 92 31.90 35.30 4.07
N VAL A 93 30.87 36.12 3.84
CA VAL A 93 30.99 37.48 3.34
C VAL A 93 30.22 38.45 4.24
N THR A 94 30.58 39.72 4.18
CA THR A 94 29.87 40.81 4.87
C THR A 94 28.74 41.31 3.99
N LEU A 95 27.53 41.49 4.57
CA LEU A 95 26.41 42.09 3.88
C LEU A 95 26.56 43.60 3.82
N GLU A 96 26.20 44.19 2.68
CA GLU A 96 26.20 45.64 2.47
C GLU A 96 24.90 46.11 1.80
N GLY A 97 24.49 47.33 2.11
CA GLY A 97 23.38 48.03 1.44
C GLY A 97 22.04 47.33 1.57
N GLY A 98 21.28 47.21 0.48
CA GLY A 98 19.91 46.68 0.46
C GLY A 98 19.75 45.21 0.84
N ASP A 99 20.83 44.42 0.85
CA ASP A 99 20.80 43.03 1.32
C ASP A 99 20.72 42.94 2.85
N LEU A 100 21.27 43.93 3.57
CA LEU A 100 21.16 44.04 5.02
C LEU A 100 19.72 44.37 5.46
N ASP A 101 18.99 45.22 4.73
CA ASP A 101 17.62 45.56 5.04
C ASP A 101 16.69 44.38 4.78
N ARG A 102 16.94 43.62 3.71
CA ARG A 102 16.20 42.36 3.42
C ARG A 102 16.46 41.31 4.49
N GLU A 103 17.67 41.20 4.99
CA GLU A 103 18.02 40.29 6.07
C GLU A 103 17.24 40.61 7.34
N LYS A 104 17.24 41.89 7.77
CA LYS A 104 16.52 42.35 8.97
C LYS A 104 15.04 42.06 8.88
N GLU A 105 14.38 42.38 7.76
CA GLU A 105 12.99 42.09 7.54
C GLU A 105 12.68 40.59 7.57
N ALA A 106 13.54 39.77 6.91
CA ALA A 106 13.38 38.33 6.89
C ALA A 106 13.61 37.69 8.27
N ARG A 107 14.61 38.21 9.01
CA ARG A 107 14.86 37.75 10.37
C ARG A 107 13.71 38.09 11.31
N LEU A 108 13.18 39.31 11.24
CA LEU A 108 11.99 39.66 12.04
C LEU A 108 10.82 38.71 11.76
N SER A 109 10.51 38.46 10.49
CA SER A 109 9.47 37.50 10.10
C SER A 109 9.73 36.06 10.55
N MET A 110 10.99 35.64 10.67
CA MET A 110 11.36 34.36 11.26
C MET A 110 11.12 34.38 12.78
N LEU A 111 11.57 35.42 13.47
CA LEU A 111 11.41 35.59 14.92
C LEU A 111 9.94 35.66 15.34
N GLU A 112 9.10 36.40 14.61
CA GLU A 112 7.66 36.44 14.85
C GLU A 112 7.03 35.05 14.84
N LYS A 113 7.40 34.19 13.89
CA LYS A 113 6.85 32.83 13.80
C LYS A 113 7.26 31.90 14.94
N ILE A 114 8.47 32.05 15.47
CA ILE A 114 8.90 31.24 16.63
C ILE A 114 8.40 31.86 17.95
N ALA A 115 8.20 33.16 18.01
CA ALA A 115 7.63 33.83 19.17
C ALA A 115 6.14 33.45 19.42
N ASP A 116 5.42 32.91 18.43
CA ASP A 116 4.08 32.37 18.61
C ASP A 116 4.03 31.23 19.66
N HIS A 117 5.17 30.63 19.97
CA HIS A 117 5.33 29.52 20.93
C HIS A 117 6.25 29.84 22.12
N ASP A 118 6.69 31.11 22.25
CA ASP A 118 7.59 31.56 23.32
C ASP A 118 7.22 32.96 23.80
N ASP A 119 6.53 33.06 24.95
CA ASP A 119 6.08 34.33 25.53
C ASP A 119 7.24 35.30 25.86
N ALA A 120 8.41 34.77 26.27
CA ALA A 120 9.57 35.59 26.60
C ALA A 120 10.20 36.20 25.33
N LEU A 121 10.26 35.43 24.24
CA LEU A 121 10.70 35.95 22.95
C LEU A 121 9.71 36.96 22.38
N MET A 122 8.41 36.72 22.53
CA MET A 122 7.37 37.65 22.11
C MET A 122 7.47 38.99 22.84
N GLU A 123 7.69 38.98 24.17
CA GLU A 123 7.88 40.19 24.98
C GLU A 123 9.10 40.99 24.52
N GLN A 124 10.23 40.32 24.27
CA GLN A 124 11.44 40.98 23.74
C GLN A 124 11.19 41.65 22.39
N LEU A 125 10.48 40.97 21.48
CA LEU A 125 10.16 41.54 20.16
C LEU A 125 9.22 42.76 20.25
N LEU A 126 8.25 42.75 21.18
CA LEU A 126 7.35 43.88 21.40
C LEU A 126 8.08 45.10 22.01
N GLU A 127 9.14 44.88 22.78
CA GLU A 127 10.00 45.92 23.36
C GLU A 127 11.13 46.38 22.48
N ASP A 128 11.20 45.91 21.20
CA ASP A 128 12.33 46.11 20.27
C ASP A 128 13.70 45.69 20.81
N ILE A 129 13.72 44.69 21.70
CA ILE A 129 14.95 44.13 22.25
C ILE A 129 15.43 42.98 21.36
N PRO A 130 16.64 43.06 20.73
CA PRO A 130 17.14 41.98 19.89
C PRO A 130 17.46 40.74 20.75
N PRO A 131 16.84 39.57 20.45
CA PRO A 131 17.13 38.37 21.22
C PRO A 131 18.57 37.87 20.99
N PRO A 132 19.21 37.29 22.03
CA PRO A 132 20.51 36.66 21.88
C PRO A 132 20.46 35.52 20.84
N ARG A 133 21.52 35.36 20.04
CA ARG A 133 21.59 34.32 19.01
C ARG A 133 21.39 32.93 19.55
N ASP A 134 22.00 32.62 20.70
CA ASP A 134 21.89 31.29 21.30
C ASP A 134 20.43 30.97 21.71
N ALA A 135 19.71 31.96 22.24
CA ALA A 135 18.28 31.81 22.57
C ALA A 135 17.45 31.50 21.32
N VAL A 136 17.68 32.21 20.20
CA VAL A 136 17.02 31.93 18.91
C VAL A 136 17.30 30.53 18.41
N PHE A 137 18.53 30.02 18.58
CA PHE A 137 18.86 28.64 18.19
C PHE A 137 18.20 27.61 19.09
N ASP A 138 18.16 27.86 20.39
CA ASP A 138 17.51 26.96 21.36
C ASP A 138 16.02 26.87 21.09
N ASP A 139 15.34 27.96 20.80
CA ASP A 139 13.93 28.00 20.42
C ASP A 139 13.66 27.25 19.12
N LEU A 140 14.41 27.54 18.08
CA LEU A 140 14.29 26.84 16.80
C LEU A 140 14.49 25.32 16.95
N ALA A 141 15.44 24.89 17.77
CA ALA A 141 15.71 23.49 18.02
C ALA A 141 14.58 22.84 18.86
N ARG A 142 14.10 23.53 19.89
CA ARG A 142 13.00 23.09 20.74
C ARG A 142 11.72 22.91 19.91
N GLU A 143 11.31 23.93 19.17
CA GLU A 143 10.07 23.91 18.39
C GLU A 143 10.10 22.92 17.24
N LEU A 144 11.26 22.72 16.60
CA LEU A 144 11.47 21.64 15.64
C LEU A 144 11.25 20.26 16.30
N ARG A 145 11.85 20.03 17.49
CA ARG A 145 11.76 18.74 18.20
C ARG A 145 10.34 18.44 18.71
N GLU A 146 9.62 19.49 19.06
CA GLU A 146 8.22 19.43 19.48
C GLU A 146 7.25 19.33 18.29
N GLY A 147 7.75 19.56 17.06
CA GLY A 147 6.95 19.51 15.84
C GLY A 147 6.06 20.72 15.62
N LEU A 148 6.36 21.86 16.26
CA LEU A 148 5.61 23.10 16.17
C LEU A 148 5.92 23.90 14.89
N ILE A 149 7.15 23.77 14.38
CA ILE A 149 7.60 24.42 13.15
C ILE A 149 8.28 23.43 12.21
N CYS A 150 8.34 23.81 10.92
CA CYS A 150 9.16 23.13 9.92
C CYS A 150 10.21 24.13 9.36
N PRO A 151 11.47 24.08 9.81
CA PRO A 151 12.50 24.95 9.28
C PRO A 151 12.82 24.65 7.82
N VAL A 152 12.95 25.71 7.01
CA VAL A 152 13.19 25.63 5.57
C VAL A 152 14.63 26.09 5.26
N LEU A 153 15.38 25.21 4.61
CA LEU A 153 16.74 25.46 4.12
C LEU A 153 16.77 25.42 2.59
N LEU A 154 17.72 26.14 2.02
CA LEU A 154 17.86 26.32 0.58
C LEU A 154 19.10 25.62 0.04
N GLY A 155 19.02 25.06 -1.18
CA GLY A 155 20.21 24.51 -1.81
C GLY A 155 20.02 24.00 -3.23
N ALA A 156 21.13 23.58 -3.82
CA ALA A 156 21.21 22.89 -5.09
C ALA A 156 22.12 21.66 -4.93
N ALA A 157 21.54 20.51 -4.65
CA ALA A 157 22.27 19.31 -4.24
C ALA A 157 23.28 18.83 -5.30
N VAL A 158 22.97 18.97 -6.60
CA VAL A 158 23.89 18.60 -7.70
C VAL A 158 25.19 19.42 -7.66
N ARG A 159 25.14 20.64 -7.11
CA ARG A 159 26.28 21.52 -6.94
C ARG A 159 26.83 21.51 -5.51
N GLU A 160 26.32 20.64 -4.64
CA GLU A 160 26.60 20.57 -3.20
C GLU A 160 26.26 21.84 -2.42
N ASN A 161 25.60 22.82 -3.07
CA ASN A 161 25.21 24.09 -2.47
C ASN A 161 24.17 23.88 -1.37
N GLY A 162 24.41 24.42 -0.17
CA GLY A 162 23.52 24.33 0.99
C GLY A 162 23.55 22.99 1.74
N VAL A 163 24.12 21.92 1.17
CA VAL A 163 24.13 20.58 1.77
C VAL A 163 24.88 20.56 3.10
N LEU A 164 26.08 21.16 3.18
CA LEU A 164 26.85 21.25 4.43
C LEU A 164 26.10 22.01 5.54
N ARG A 165 25.31 23.03 5.17
CA ARG A 165 24.49 23.76 6.14
C ARG A 165 23.33 22.88 6.67
N LEU A 166 22.68 22.12 5.79
CA LEU A 166 21.67 21.13 6.18
C LEU A 166 22.28 20.08 7.12
N MET A 167 23.47 19.54 6.81
CA MET A 167 24.13 18.55 7.66
C MET A 167 24.47 19.11 9.06
N LYS A 168 24.86 20.41 9.14
CA LYS A 168 25.06 21.08 10.43
C LYS A 168 23.75 21.25 11.19
N ALA A 169 22.67 21.65 10.53
CA ALA A 169 21.36 21.76 11.16
C ALA A 169 20.89 20.40 11.72
N LEU A 170 21.00 19.34 10.92
CA LEU A 170 20.69 17.98 11.38
C LEU A 170 21.51 17.58 12.61
N ARG A 171 22.80 17.90 12.63
CA ARG A 171 23.68 17.54 13.75
C ARG A 171 23.30 18.25 15.06
N HIS A 172 22.87 19.50 15.01
CA HIS A 172 22.70 20.34 16.19
C HIS A 172 21.24 20.51 16.64
N GLU A 173 20.30 20.43 15.72
CA GLU A 173 18.90 20.76 15.94
C GLU A 173 17.97 19.52 15.98
N SER A 174 18.38 18.39 15.35
CA SER A 174 17.57 17.17 15.36
C SER A 174 17.40 16.58 16.77
N PRO A 175 16.26 15.93 17.08
CA PRO A 175 16.07 15.25 18.34
C PRO A 175 17.07 14.11 18.52
N GLY A 176 17.60 13.96 19.72
CA GLY A 176 18.44 12.84 20.11
C GLY A 176 17.64 11.55 20.33
N VAL A 177 18.35 10.46 20.64
CA VAL A 177 17.73 9.14 20.89
C VAL A 177 16.79 9.18 22.09
N SER A 178 17.20 9.83 23.19
CA SER A 178 16.38 9.95 24.41
C SER A 178 15.08 10.71 24.17
N GLU A 179 15.12 11.80 23.41
CA GLU A 179 13.94 12.58 23.04
C GLU A 179 13.01 11.78 22.13
N THR A 180 13.58 11.07 21.15
CA THR A 180 12.82 10.17 20.28
C THR A 180 12.19 9.03 21.07
N ALA A 181 12.92 8.39 21.98
CA ALA A 181 12.40 7.34 22.85
C ALA A 181 11.26 7.86 23.72
N LYS A 182 11.42 9.06 24.32
CA LYS A 182 10.37 9.71 25.11
C LYS A 182 9.11 9.98 24.28
N ARG A 183 9.26 10.53 23.09
CA ARG A 183 8.14 10.79 22.14
C ARG A 183 7.38 9.52 21.76
N LEU A 184 8.09 8.41 21.56
CA LEU A 184 7.51 7.11 21.21
C LEU A 184 7.01 6.32 22.45
N GLY A 185 7.18 6.85 23.66
CA GLY A 185 6.83 6.13 24.90
C GLY A 185 7.75 4.95 25.22
N ALA A 186 8.95 4.93 24.64
CA ALA A 186 9.96 3.87 24.79
C ALA A 186 10.89 4.06 25.99
N SER A 187 10.49 4.79 27.02
CA SER A 187 11.32 5.04 28.21
C SER A 187 11.26 3.84 29.16
N SER A 188 12.26 2.97 29.07
CA SER A 188 12.51 1.93 30.09
C SER A 188 13.96 2.00 30.55
N PRO A 189 14.23 2.21 31.85
CA PRO A 189 15.60 2.26 32.34
C PRO A 189 16.25 0.88 32.53
N LYS A 190 15.48 -0.20 32.45
CA LYS A 190 15.93 -1.55 32.81
C LYS A 190 15.87 -2.57 31.67
N GLU A 191 15.07 -2.33 30.66
CA GLU A 191 14.84 -3.26 29.56
C GLU A 191 15.27 -2.65 28.24
N ALA A 192 15.93 -3.43 27.39
CA ALA A 192 16.17 -3.00 26.02
C ALA A 192 14.83 -2.93 25.28
N LEU A 193 14.60 -1.80 24.62
CA LEU A 193 13.49 -1.62 23.68
C LEU A 193 14.06 -1.28 22.29
N ALA A 194 13.61 -1.99 21.28
CA ALA A 194 14.08 -1.82 19.94
C ALA A 194 12.93 -1.94 18.92
N TYR A 195 13.10 -1.35 17.74
CA TYR A 195 12.10 -1.36 16.68
C TYR A 195 12.69 -1.97 15.42
N VAL A 196 11.98 -2.93 14.80
CA VAL A 196 12.39 -3.58 13.56
C VAL A 196 12.03 -2.70 12.37
N LEU A 197 13.05 -2.05 11.82
CA LEU A 197 12.90 -1.14 10.68
C LEU A 197 12.62 -1.90 9.38
N LYS A 198 13.27 -3.05 9.21
CA LYS A 198 13.21 -3.82 7.97
C LYS A 198 13.67 -5.26 8.18
N THR A 199 13.02 -6.19 7.49
CA THR A 199 13.49 -7.58 7.33
C THR A 199 14.27 -7.71 6.02
N VAL A 200 15.34 -8.50 6.03
CA VAL A 200 16.15 -8.84 4.85
C VAL A 200 16.46 -10.33 4.86
N HIS A 201 16.20 -11.01 3.76
CA HIS A 201 16.61 -12.41 3.56
C HIS A 201 17.91 -12.48 2.78
N LEU A 202 18.97 -12.99 3.39
CA LEU A 202 20.25 -13.19 2.71
C LEU A 202 20.19 -14.43 1.83
N GLN A 203 20.95 -14.42 0.76
CA GLN A 203 21.05 -15.56 -0.16
C GLN A 203 21.63 -16.81 0.52
N HIS A 204 22.62 -16.62 1.42
CA HIS A 204 23.31 -17.66 2.19
C HIS A 204 23.47 -17.27 3.67
N GLY A 205 22.45 -16.86 4.36
CA GLY A 205 22.62 -16.39 5.73
C GLY A 205 21.36 -16.36 6.58
N GLY A 206 20.24 -16.71 5.98
CA GLY A 206 18.94 -16.66 6.67
C GLY A 206 18.34 -15.26 6.76
N LYS A 207 17.45 -15.10 7.70
CA LYS A 207 16.72 -13.85 7.97
C LYS A 207 17.52 -12.91 8.87
N LEU A 208 17.59 -11.63 8.49
CA LEU A 208 18.11 -10.55 9.30
C LEU A 208 17.00 -9.53 9.58
N SER A 209 16.88 -9.12 10.83
CA SER A 209 16.00 -8.03 11.26
C SER A 209 16.83 -6.78 11.53
N LEU A 210 16.78 -5.79 10.61
CA LEU A 210 17.44 -4.50 10.82
C LEU A 210 16.67 -3.71 11.88
N THR A 211 17.31 -3.45 13.00
CA THR A 211 16.66 -3.02 14.23
C THR A 211 17.30 -1.77 14.78
N ARG A 212 16.51 -0.78 15.21
CA ARG A 212 16.95 0.41 15.93
C ARG A 212 16.72 0.21 17.42
N VAL A 213 17.77 0.27 18.21
CA VAL A 213 17.67 0.26 19.68
C VAL A 213 17.28 1.66 20.17
N LEU A 214 16.17 1.75 20.89
CA LEU A 214 15.59 3.00 21.38
C LEU A 214 15.87 3.24 22.88
N ALA A 215 15.98 2.17 23.66
CA ALA A 215 16.28 2.26 25.09
C ALA A 215 17.06 1.02 25.54
N GLY A 216 17.84 1.17 26.63
CA GLY A 216 18.58 0.08 27.27
C GLY A 216 19.78 -0.41 26.47
N HIS A 217 20.18 -1.64 26.78
CA HIS A 217 21.35 -2.32 26.25
C HIS A 217 20.96 -3.73 25.80
N LEU A 218 21.46 -4.17 24.65
CA LEU A 218 21.15 -5.47 24.07
C LEU A 218 22.44 -6.25 23.79
N ASP A 219 22.51 -7.47 24.32
CA ASP A 219 23.62 -8.40 24.11
C ASP A 219 23.27 -9.46 23.07
N ASP A 220 24.30 -10.00 22.39
CA ASP A 220 24.14 -11.19 21.56
C ASP A 220 23.73 -12.39 22.44
N GLY A 221 22.80 -13.18 21.95
CA GLY A 221 22.20 -14.29 22.70
C GLY A 221 21.00 -13.89 23.57
N ALA A 222 20.63 -12.61 23.65
CA ALA A 222 19.44 -12.18 24.38
C ALA A 222 18.16 -12.78 23.80
N THR A 223 17.21 -13.09 24.69
CA THR A 223 15.85 -13.46 24.27
C THR A 223 14.98 -12.22 24.24
N LEU A 224 14.31 -12.01 23.12
CA LEU A 224 13.44 -10.85 22.89
C LEU A 224 11.98 -11.29 22.74
N GLN A 225 11.09 -10.51 23.31
CA GLN A 225 9.64 -10.60 23.12
C GLN A 225 9.22 -9.53 22.10
N SER A 226 8.34 -9.87 21.15
CA SER A 226 7.82 -8.92 20.20
C SER A 226 6.43 -8.42 20.56
N SER A 227 6.05 -7.28 20.00
CA SER A 227 4.70 -6.71 20.15
C SER A 227 3.61 -7.58 19.49
N SER A 228 3.98 -8.47 18.57
CA SER A 228 3.08 -9.47 17.96
C SER A 228 2.87 -10.72 18.86
N GLY A 229 3.53 -10.79 20.01
CA GLY A 229 3.44 -11.93 20.94
C GLY A 229 4.44 -13.06 20.66
N GLU A 230 5.28 -12.91 19.66
CA GLU A 230 6.33 -13.88 19.31
C GLU A 230 7.60 -13.65 20.13
N ALA A 231 8.35 -14.71 20.36
CA ALA A 231 9.65 -14.63 21.02
C ALA A 231 10.77 -15.14 20.10
N GLY A 232 11.95 -14.55 20.23
CA GLY A 232 13.11 -14.95 19.49
C GLY A 232 14.40 -14.77 20.28
N ARG A 233 15.38 -15.67 20.06
CA ARG A 233 16.72 -15.52 20.63
C ARG A 233 17.66 -14.98 19.55
N VAL A 234 18.28 -13.85 19.82
CA VAL A 234 19.29 -13.26 18.95
C VAL A 234 20.46 -14.21 18.78
N SER A 235 20.86 -14.47 17.56
CA SER A 235 22.06 -15.25 17.25
C SER A 235 22.85 -14.56 16.14
N GLY A 236 23.74 -13.70 16.60
CA GLY A 236 24.55 -12.81 15.77
C GLY A 236 23.95 -11.43 15.63
N MET A 237 24.76 -10.44 16.00
CA MET A 237 24.48 -9.02 15.78
C MET A 237 25.53 -8.43 14.85
N THR A 238 25.08 -7.68 13.84
CA THR A 238 25.96 -7.12 12.82
C THR A 238 25.62 -5.67 12.56
N ALA A 239 26.59 -4.78 12.76
CA ALA A 239 26.47 -3.39 12.27
C ALA A 239 26.73 -3.39 10.77
N MET A 240 25.72 -2.97 10.00
CA MET A 240 25.76 -2.91 8.55
C MET A 240 26.15 -1.50 8.09
N ASN A 241 27.22 -1.40 7.31
CA ASN A 241 27.67 -0.14 6.71
C ASN A 241 28.02 -0.36 5.24
N GLY A 242 27.02 -0.24 4.39
CA GLY A 242 27.14 -0.57 2.97
C GLY A 242 27.48 -2.04 2.77
N GLY A 243 28.61 -2.34 2.14
CA GLY A 243 29.09 -3.71 1.95
C GLY A 243 30.01 -4.23 3.07
N HIS A 244 30.21 -3.46 4.15
CA HIS A 244 31.09 -3.82 5.26
C HIS A 244 30.28 -4.15 6.51
N ASP A 245 30.27 -5.43 6.85
CA ASP A 245 29.55 -5.94 8.02
C ASP A 245 30.52 -6.13 9.18
N THR A 246 30.19 -5.54 10.34
CA THR A 246 31.01 -5.65 11.55
C THR A 246 30.19 -6.35 12.64
N LYS A 247 30.69 -7.48 13.13
CA LYS A 247 30.07 -8.19 14.26
C LYS A 247 30.11 -7.32 15.53
N ARG A 248 29.02 -7.36 16.28
CA ARG A 248 28.88 -6.70 17.58
C ARG A 248 28.49 -7.72 18.63
N ALA A 249 29.12 -7.65 19.81
CA ALA A 249 28.75 -8.45 20.97
C ALA A 249 27.59 -7.80 21.74
N SER A 250 27.53 -6.47 21.70
CA SER A 250 26.51 -5.67 22.39
C SER A 250 26.23 -4.37 21.63
N VAL A 251 25.06 -3.78 21.87
CA VAL A 251 24.62 -2.51 21.30
C VAL A 251 23.80 -1.73 22.32
N GLU A 252 23.80 -0.41 22.20
CA GLU A 252 23.14 0.53 23.11
C GLU A 252 22.05 1.34 22.40
N ALA A 253 21.27 2.07 23.20
CA ALA A 253 20.27 3.00 22.68
C ALA A 253 20.91 3.98 21.70
N GLY A 254 20.37 4.05 20.47
CA GLY A 254 20.91 4.83 19.37
C GLY A 254 21.61 4.01 18.29
N ASP A 255 21.96 2.75 18.56
CA ASP A 255 22.53 1.89 17.56
C ASP A 255 21.47 1.33 16.59
N THR A 256 21.91 1.12 15.35
CA THR A 256 21.14 0.36 14.35
C THR A 256 21.93 -0.88 13.99
N VAL A 257 21.33 -2.04 14.16
CA VAL A 257 22.00 -3.34 14.04
C VAL A 257 21.09 -4.35 13.34
N ALA A 258 21.67 -5.24 12.55
CA ALA A 258 20.98 -6.41 12.02
C ALA A 258 21.07 -7.56 13.05
N LEU A 259 19.91 -8.06 13.47
CA LEU A 259 19.76 -9.18 14.39
C LEU A 259 19.46 -10.46 13.58
N GLY A 260 20.24 -11.51 13.82
CA GLY A 260 20.07 -12.79 13.13
C GLY A 260 19.17 -13.77 13.87
N LYS A 261 18.59 -14.72 13.12
CA LYS A 261 17.77 -15.84 13.60
C LYS A 261 16.51 -15.47 14.38
N LEU A 262 15.88 -14.38 14.01
CA LEU A 262 14.58 -13.95 14.54
C LEU A 262 13.47 -14.29 13.53
N ASP A 263 13.23 -15.60 13.29
CA ASP A 263 12.38 -16.06 12.17
C ASP A 263 10.92 -15.63 12.30
N ALA A 264 10.37 -15.62 13.52
CA ALA A 264 8.98 -15.21 13.78
C ALA A 264 8.78 -13.68 13.83
N ILE A 265 9.85 -12.90 14.00
CA ILE A 265 9.81 -11.44 14.14
C ILE A 265 9.63 -10.78 12.76
N LYS A 266 8.78 -9.76 12.68
CA LYS A 266 8.42 -9.08 11.43
C LYS A 266 8.88 -7.63 11.39
N THR A 267 8.94 -7.06 10.21
CA THR A 267 9.10 -5.61 10.02
C THR A 267 7.95 -4.88 10.73
N GLY A 268 8.29 -3.83 11.49
CA GLY A 268 7.33 -3.08 12.30
C GLY A 268 7.15 -3.58 13.74
N ASP A 269 7.69 -4.74 14.10
CA ASP A 269 7.63 -5.23 15.47
C ASP A 269 8.45 -4.35 16.42
N THR A 270 7.90 -4.13 17.60
CA THR A 270 8.64 -3.62 18.76
C THR A 270 9.16 -4.81 19.55
N LEU A 271 10.44 -4.76 19.90
CA LEU A 271 11.14 -5.81 20.64
C LEU A 271 11.50 -5.35 22.04
N SER A 272 11.37 -6.24 23.03
CA SER A 272 11.80 -6.02 24.40
C SER A 272 12.63 -7.19 24.93
N SER A 273 13.65 -6.88 25.74
CA SER A 273 14.36 -7.89 26.55
C SER A 273 13.60 -8.30 27.81
N GLY A 274 12.45 -7.67 28.08
CA GLY A 274 11.56 -8.01 29.18
C GLY A 274 10.86 -9.36 29.00
N LYS A 275 10.18 -9.81 30.06
CA LYS A 275 9.48 -11.11 30.08
C LYS A 275 8.11 -11.08 29.37
N THR A 276 7.53 -9.90 29.22
CA THR A 276 6.22 -9.70 28.60
C THR A 276 6.35 -9.03 27.24
N ALA A 277 5.40 -9.31 26.35
CA ALA A 277 5.32 -8.65 25.06
C ALA A 277 5.19 -7.11 25.23
N PRO A 278 6.03 -6.31 24.57
CA PRO A 278 5.94 -4.86 24.65
C PRO A 278 4.72 -4.35 23.87
N LYS A 279 4.25 -3.14 24.23
CA LYS A 279 3.28 -2.43 23.38
C LYS A 279 3.97 -2.00 22.08
N ALA A 280 3.28 -2.10 20.95
CA ALA A 280 3.78 -1.56 19.70
C ALA A 280 4.02 -0.04 19.83
N LEU A 281 5.25 0.39 19.55
CA LEU A 281 5.66 1.81 19.64
C LEU A 281 5.20 2.62 18.44
N VAL A 282 5.26 2.01 17.28
CA VAL A 282 4.85 2.63 16.01
C VAL A 282 4.03 1.60 15.25
N SER A 283 2.89 2.02 14.72
CA SER A 283 2.10 1.24 13.78
C SER A 283 2.03 2.01 12.47
N VAL A 284 2.77 1.54 11.48
CA VAL A 284 2.71 2.08 10.11
C VAL A 284 2.02 1.04 9.26
N GLU A 285 0.81 1.36 8.83
CA GLU A 285 0.09 0.50 7.88
C GLU A 285 0.63 0.76 6.47
N PRO A 286 1.01 -0.30 5.73
CA PRO A 286 1.40 -0.15 4.34
C PRO A 286 0.26 0.46 3.51
N SER A 287 0.61 1.33 2.57
CA SER A 287 -0.40 1.84 1.64
C SER A 287 -1.10 0.69 0.91
N PRO A 288 -2.43 0.72 0.75
CA PRO A 288 -3.17 -0.32 0.04
C PRO A 288 -2.60 -0.54 -1.36
N PRO A 289 -2.42 -1.79 -1.79
CA PRO A 289 -1.92 -2.07 -3.13
C PRO A 289 -2.99 -1.74 -4.18
N VAL A 290 -2.56 -1.22 -5.33
CA VAL A 290 -3.47 -0.67 -6.36
C VAL A 290 -3.30 -1.34 -7.73
N LEU A 291 -2.27 -2.16 -7.92
CA LEU A 291 -2.00 -2.88 -9.17
C LEU A 291 -1.69 -4.34 -8.87
N ALA A 292 -2.21 -5.24 -9.72
CA ALA A 292 -2.02 -6.67 -9.58
C ALA A 292 -1.49 -7.32 -10.85
N ILE A 293 -0.71 -8.38 -10.68
CA ILE A 293 -0.30 -9.31 -11.72
C ILE A 293 -0.50 -10.75 -11.24
N ALA A 294 -0.97 -11.61 -12.13
CA ALA A 294 -1.00 -13.04 -11.88
C ALA A 294 0.34 -13.66 -12.25
N LEU A 295 0.83 -14.57 -11.41
CA LEU A 295 2.12 -15.22 -11.55
C LEU A 295 1.98 -16.74 -11.58
N SER A 296 2.76 -17.38 -12.42
CA SER A 296 3.02 -18.81 -12.40
C SER A 296 4.52 -19.07 -12.54
N ALA A 297 5.03 -20.15 -11.96
CA ALA A 297 6.41 -20.52 -12.21
C ALA A 297 6.60 -20.87 -13.70
N ALA A 298 7.74 -20.47 -14.27
CA ALA A 298 8.06 -20.81 -15.66
C ALA A 298 8.20 -22.33 -15.85
N ASP A 299 8.64 -23.04 -14.80
CA ASP A 299 8.73 -24.50 -14.71
C ASP A 299 7.96 -24.97 -13.47
N ARG A 300 7.02 -25.91 -13.63
CA ARG A 300 6.17 -26.46 -12.55
C ARG A 300 6.95 -26.99 -11.33
N LYS A 301 8.16 -27.47 -11.52
CA LYS A 301 9.01 -27.92 -10.41
C LYS A 301 9.38 -26.78 -9.43
N ASP A 302 9.28 -25.53 -9.87
CA ASP A 302 9.62 -24.35 -9.06
C ASP A 302 8.41 -23.75 -8.33
N ASP A 303 7.19 -24.33 -8.43
CA ASP A 303 5.96 -23.77 -7.79
C ASP A 303 6.12 -23.62 -6.27
N VAL A 304 6.66 -24.63 -5.59
CA VAL A 304 6.91 -24.57 -4.13
C VAL A 304 7.93 -23.49 -3.81
N LYS A 305 8.98 -23.37 -4.62
CA LYS A 305 10.04 -22.38 -4.47
C LYS A 305 9.50 -20.97 -4.70
N LEU A 306 8.60 -20.79 -5.68
CA LEU A 306 7.91 -19.54 -5.94
C LEU A 306 7.11 -19.08 -4.71
N GLY A 307 6.28 -19.96 -4.13
CA GLY A 307 5.52 -19.65 -2.92
C GLY A 307 6.40 -19.19 -1.76
N GLN A 308 7.51 -19.90 -1.51
CA GLN A 308 8.47 -19.51 -0.46
C GLN A 308 9.18 -18.17 -0.76
N ALA A 309 9.56 -17.92 -2.01
CA ALA A 309 10.18 -16.68 -2.42
C ALA A 309 9.24 -15.48 -2.27
N LEU A 310 7.96 -15.64 -2.63
CA LEU A 310 6.94 -14.62 -2.47
C LEU A 310 6.67 -14.29 -0.99
N LEU A 311 6.63 -15.29 -0.11
CA LEU A 311 6.51 -15.05 1.34
C LEU A 311 7.69 -14.22 1.88
N ARG A 312 8.92 -14.55 1.46
CA ARG A 312 10.11 -13.78 1.84
C ARG A 312 10.08 -12.35 1.30
N LEU A 313 9.62 -12.16 0.06
CA LEU A 313 9.45 -10.81 -0.50
C LEU A 313 8.43 -9.98 0.28
N ASN A 314 7.30 -10.59 0.69
CA ASN A 314 6.28 -9.93 1.51
C ASN A 314 6.81 -9.56 2.91
N GLU A 315 7.66 -10.41 3.51
CA GLU A 315 8.33 -10.06 4.78
C GLU A 315 9.32 -8.89 4.63
N GLU A 316 10.01 -8.78 3.50
CA GLU A 316 10.92 -7.67 3.19
C GLU A 316 10.19 -6.38 2.83
N ASP A 317 9.02 -6.52 2.20
CA ASP A 317 8.19 -5.42 1.73
C ASP A 317 6.71 -5.68 2.04
N PRO A 318 6.22 -5.25 3.19
CA PRO A 318 4.83 -5.45 3.62
C PRO A 318 3.79 -4.75 2.71
N SER A 319 4.20 -3.87 1.80
CA SER A 319 3.30 -3.23 0.82
C SER A 319 2.97 -4.12 -0.39
N LEU A 320 3.66 -5.27 -0.53
CA LEU A 320 3.27 -6.34 -1.43
C LEU A 320 2.22 -7.21 -0.75
N THR A 321 1.21 -7.66 -1.47
CA THR A 321 0.20 -8.60 -0.97
C THR A 321 0.04 -9.73 -1.95
N MET A 322 -0.07 -10.96 -1.44
CA MET A 322 -0.24 -12.16 -2.25
C MET A 322 -1.58 -12.81 -1.95
N VAL A 323 -2.33 -13.12 -2.99
CA VAL A 323 -3.63 -13.81 -2.90
C VAL A 323 -3.65 -14.96 -3.90
N GLN A 324 -4.09 -16.14 -3.48
CA GLN A 324 -4.32 -17.25 -4.40
C GLN A 324 -5.75 -17.18 -4.96
N ASN A 325 -5.87 -17.12 -6.27
CA ASN A 325 -7.17 -17.19 -6.93
C ASN A 325 -7.63 -18.65 -6.92
N GLN A 326 -8.74 -18.93 -6.23
CA GLN A 326 -9.26 -20.30 -6.09
C GLN A 326 -9.86 -20.84 -7.40
N LEU A 327 -10.28 -19.97 -8.32
CA LEU A 327 -10.89 -20.37 -9.59
C LEU A 327 -9.84 -20.70 -10.66
N THR A 328 -8.78 -19.87 -10.76
CA THR A 328 -7.76 -20.02 -11.79
C THR A 328 -6.49 -20.71 -11.28
N HIS A 329 -6.38 -20.91 -9.97
CA HIS A 329 -5.20 -21.39 -9.26
C HIS A 329 -3.94 -20.49 -9.43
N ASP A 330 -4.10 -19.29 -9.99
CA ASP A 330 -3.03 -18.33 -10.11
C ASP A 330 -2.67 -17.71 -8.76
N THR A 331 -1.39 -17.44 -8.57
CA THR A 331 -0.93 -16.59 -7.48
C THR A 331 -0.95 -15.14 -7.96
N VAL A 332 -1.81 -14.31 -7.38
CA VAL A 332 -1.93 -12.89 -7.71
C VAL A 332 -1.09 -12.07 -6.76
N LEU A 333 -0.09 -11.37 -7.31
CA LEU A 333 0.77 -10.43 -6.58
C LEU A 333 0.25 -9.01 -6.77
N TRP A 334 -0.04 -8.35 -5.66
CA TRP A 334 -0.50 -6.97 -5.59
C TRP A 334 0.63 -6.05 -5.13
N GLY A 335 0.71 -4.85 -5.71
CA GLY A 335 1.72 -3.85 -5.35
C GLY A 335 1.27 -2.43 -5.60
N GLN A 336 2.18 -1.49 -5.37
CA GLN A 336 1.93 -0.04 -5.44
C GLN A 336 1.97 0.53 -6.87
N GLY A 337 2.33 -0.27 -7.86
CA GLY A 337 2.38 0.15 -9.26
C GLY A 337 3.35 -0.70 -10.09
N GLU A 338 3.46 -0.37 -11.38
CA GLU A 338 4.21 -1.14 -12.36
C GLU A 338 5.69 -1.34 -11.98
N MET A 339 6.39 -0.26 -11.62
CA MET A 339 7.81 -0.35 -11.22
C MET A 339 8.02 -1.17 -9.95
N HIS A 340 7.08 -1.09 -9.00
CA HIS A 340 7.14 -1.88 -7.78
C HIS A 340 7.05 -3.38 -8.08
N LEU A 341 6.06 -3.77 -8.88
CA LEU A 341 5.88 -5.17 -9.30
C LEU A 341 7.07 -5.65 -10.15
N ARG A 342 7.57 -4.82 -11.06
CA ARG A 342 8.76 -5.14 -11.86
C ARG A 342 9.98 -5.43 -11.00
N VAL A 343 10.27 -4.60 -10.00
CA VAL A 343 11.36 -4.83 -9.04
C VAL A 343 11.15 -6.12 -8.25
N ALA A 344 9.89 -6.43 -7.87
CA ALA A 344 9.57 -7.69 -7.21
C ALA A 344 9.91 -8.91 -8.11
N LEU A 345 9.54 -8.86 -9.41
CA LEU A 345 9.87 -9.91 -10.38
C LEU A 345 11.39 -10.05 -10.61
N GLU A 346 12.11 -8.94 -10.71
CA GLU A 346 13.56 -8.95 -10.83
C GLU A 346 14.22 -9.59 -9.58
N ARG A 347 13.72 -9.29 -8.38
CA ARG A 347 14.20 -9.92 -7.14
C ARG A 347 13.91 -11.43 -7.09
N LEU A 348 12.74 -11.89 -7.56
CA LEU A 348 12.43 -13.33 -7.69
C LEU A 348 13.46 -14.04 -8.54
N ARG A 349 13.80 -13.46 -9.69
CA ARG A 349 14.79 -14.02 -10.61
C ARG A 349 16.21 -13.96 -10.02
N ASP A 350 16.67 -12.77 -9.63
CA ASP A 350 18.09 -12.50 -9.37
C ASP A 350 18.53 -12.95 -7.96
N ARG A 351 17.63 -12.90 -6.97
CA ARG A 351 17.96 -13.27 -5.59
C ARG A 351 17.48 -14.66 -5.21
N PHE A 352 16.29 -15.04 -5.68
CA PHE A 352 15.68 -16.32 -5.31
C PHE A 352 15.85 -17.39 -6.41
N GLY A 353 16.32 -17.00 -7.60
CA GLY A 353 16.55 -17.92 -8.73
C GLY A 353 15.25 -18.57 -9.21
N VAL A 354 14.13 -17.83 -9.20
CA VAL A 354 12.82 -18.28 -9.66
C VAL A 354 12.41 -17.46 -10.88
N ASN A 355 12.30 -18.11 -12.02
CA ASN A 355 11.74 -17.51 -13.21
C ASN A 355 10.22 -17.64 -13.21
N VAL A 356 9.52 -16.56 -13.48
CA VAL A 356 8.06 -16.51 -13.48
C VAL A 356 7.52 -16.02 -14.83
N LYS A 357 6.32 -16.48 -15.16
CA LYS A 357 5.47 -15.90 -16.21
C LYS A 357 4.44 -15.00 -15.52
N SER A 358 4.19 -13.83 -16.08
CA SER A 358 3.20 -12.90 -15.56
C SER A 358 2.16 -12.57 -16.63
N HIS A 359 0.92 -12.41 -16.19
CA HIS A 359 -0.20 -11.99 -17.04
C HIS A 359 -1.19 -11.16 -16.20
N PRO A 360 -2.13 -10.43 -16.80
CA PRO A 360 -3.20 -9.77 -16.07
C PRO A 360 -4.00 -10.78 -15.24
N PRO A 361 -4.41 -10.45 -14.01
CA PRO A 361 -5.26 -11.33 -13.20
C PRO A 361 -6.57 -11.63 -13.93
N ALA A 362 -7.07 -12.85 -13.80
CA ALA A 362 -8.36 -13.21 -14.34
C ALA A 362 -9.47 -12.47 -13.60
N VAL A 363 -10.42 -11.93 -14.35
CA VAL A 363 -11.63 -11.29 -13.81
C VAL A 363 -12.59 -12.37 -13.33
N GLY A 364 -13.21 -12.16 -12.17
CA GLY A 364 -14.15 -13.10 -11.55
C GLY A 364 -15.53 -13.15 -12.23
N TYR A 365 -15.57 -13.37 -13.54
CA TYR A 365 -16.84 -13.54 -14.25
C TYR A 365 -17.61 -14.74 -13.74
N GLN A 366 -18.94 -14.60 -13.69
CA GLN A 366 -19.87 -15.66 -13.32
C GLN A 366 -21.04 -15.67 -14.31
N GLU A 367 -21.91 -16.66 -14.22
CA GLU A 367 -23.15 -16.69 -14.98
C GLU A 367 -24.35 -17.02 -14.11
N THR A 368 -25.50 -16.66 -14.59
CA THR A 368 -26.78 -16.94 -13.95
C THR A 368 -27.84 -17.21 -14.99
N ILE A 369 -29.07 -17.48 -14.56
CA ILE A 369 -30.19 -17.81 -15.42
C ILE A 369 -31.34 -16.82 -15.26
N ARG A 370 -32.17 -16.67 -16.32
CA ARG A 370 -33.37 -15.82 -16.29
C ARG A 370 -34.69 -16.62 -16.25
N LYS A 371 -34.65 -17.88 -16.67
CA LYS A 371 -35.84 -18.69 -16.83
C LYS A 371 -35.74 -19.96 -15.99
N SER A 372 -36.86 -20.36 -15.39
CA SER A 372 -37.00 -21.64 -14.71
C SER A 372 -37.27 -22.78 -15.68
N ILE A 373 -36.75 -23.95 -15.37
CA ILE A 373 -37.00 -25.19 -16.13
C ILE A 373 -37.09 -26.39 -15.19
N THR A 374 -37.77 -27.44 -15.63
CA THR A 374 -37.70 -28.79 -15.03
C THR A 374 -36.95 -29.68 -16.00
N GLN A 375 -35.83 -30.23 -15.58
CA GLN A 375 -34.98 -31.10 -16.37
C GLN A 375 -34.78 -32.45 -15.70
N ARG A 376 -34.87 -33.52 -16.49
CA ARG A 376 -34.54 -34.87 -16.05
C ARG A 376 -33.08 -35.16 -16.37
N GLY A 377 -32.30 -35.59 -15.37
CA GLY A 377 -30.95 -36.08 -15.55
C GLY A 377 -30.92 -37.60 -15.29
N ARG A 378 -30.40 -38.35 -16.25
CA ARG A 378 -30.38 -39.81 -16.15
C ARG A 378 -29.00 -40.36 -16.49
N HIS A 379 -28.42 -41.11 -15.56
CA HIS A 379 -27.21 -41.89 -15.80
C HIS A 379 -27.56 -43.39 -15.80
N LYS A 380 -27.38 -44.02 -16.96
CA LYS A 380 -27.54 -45.47 -17.10
C LYS A 380 -26.35 -46.04 -17.87
N LYS A 381 -25.52 -46.84 -17.21
CA LYS A 381 -24.38 -47.50 -17.84
C LYS A 381 -24.40 -48.99 -17.48
N GLN A 382 -24.32 -49.83 -18.46
CA GLN A 382 -24.28 -51.27 -18.31
C GLN A 382 -23.06 -51.79 -19.07
N SER A 383 -22.01 -52.18 -18.37
CA SER A 383 -20.79 -52.75 -18.94
C SER A 383 -20.33 -53.91 -18.09
N GLY A 384 -20.71 -55.14 -18.46
CA GLY A 384 -20.23 -56.41 -17.94
C GLY A 384 -19.94 -56.48 -16.43
N GLY A 385 -21.01 -56.63 -15.59
CA GLY A 385 -20.92 -56.65 -14.14
C GLY A 385 -22.04 -55.82 -13.49
N HIS A 386 -21.82 -55.20 -12.33
CA HIS A 386 -22.77 -54.27 -11.71
C HIS A 386 -22.99 -53.05 -12.62
N GLY A 387 -24.27 -52.76 -12.96
CA GLY A 387 -24.68 -51.58 -13.69
C GLY A 387 -24.55 -50.31 -12.83
N GLN A 388 -24.63 -49.15 -13.48
CA GLN A 388 -24.75 -47.86 -12.79
C GLN A 388 -26.10 -47.25 -13.18
N PHE A 389 -26.92 -46.89 -12.21
CA PHE A 389 -28.22 -46.29 -12.43
C PHE A 389 -28.48 -45.15 -11.46
N GLY A 390 -28.76 -43.95 -11.99
CA GLY A 390 -29.25 -42.79 -11.27
C GLY A 390 -30.21 -42.01 -12.16
N ASP A 391 -31.31 -41.55 -11.60
CA ASP A 391 -32.34 -40.82 -12.33
C ASP A 391 -32.96 -39.78 -11.40
N VAL A 392 -32.91 -38.53 -11.79
CA VAL A 392 -33.36 -37.37 -11.00
C VAL A 392 -34.14 -36.41 -11.86
N VAL A 393 -35.12 -35.74 -11.28
CA VAL A 393 -35.85 -34.63 -11.90
C VAL A 393 -35.57 -33.39 -11.08
N LEU A 394 -34.94 -32.41 -11.71
CA LEU A 394 -34.47 -31.17 -11.09
C LEU A 394 -35.31 -30.00 -11.60
N GLU A 395 -35.86 -29.22 -10.72
CA GLU A 395 -36.44 -27.92 -11.02
C GLU A 395 -35.34 -26.87 -10.75
N ILE A 396 -34.90 -26.15 -11.80
CA ILE A 396 -33.84 -25.12 -11.74
C ILE A 396 -34.53 -23.76 -11.86
N LYS A 397 -34.34 -22.87 -10.87
CA LYS A 397 -34.98 -21.56 -10.80
C LYS A 397 -33.96 -20.46 -10.56
N PRO A 398 -34.12 -19.25 -11.17
CA PRO A 398 -33.33 -18.09 -10.80
C PRO A 398 -33.66 -17.62 -9.38
N MET A 399 -32.65 -17.10 -8.68
CA MET A 399 -32.79 -16.42 -7.41
C MET A 399 -32.49 -14.90 -7.57
N PRO A 400 -32.87 -14.08 -6.60
CA PRO A 400 -32.41 -12.66 -6.56
C PRO A 400 -30.89 -12.55 -6.57
N ARG A 401 -30.36 -11.48 -7.12
CA ARG A 401 -28.91 -11.21 -7.13
C ARG A 401 -28.31 -11.23 -5.73
N GLY A 402 -27.19 -11.95 -5.58
CA GLY A 402 -26.54 -12.19 -4.30
C GLY A 402 -27.16 -13.33 -3.47
N GLY A 403 -28.13 -14.05 -4.03
CA GLY A 403 -28.75 -15.21 -3.38
C GLY A 403 -27.87 -16.46 -3.35
N GLY A 404 -26.82 -16.50 -4.16
CA GLY A 404 -25.87 -17.60 -4.22
C GLY A 404 -26.47 -18.91 -4.76
N PHE A 405 -26.35 -19.99 -4.03
CA PHE A 405 -26.87 -21.30 -4.38
C PHE A 405 -27.72 -21.86 -3.25
N GLU A 406 -28.89 -22.41 -3.61
CA GLU A 406 -29.78 -23.10 -2.67
C GLU A 406 -30.24 -24.45 -3.25
N PHE A 407 -30.05 -25.53 -2.48
CA PHE A 407 -30.59 -26.85 -2.82
C PHE A 407 -31.81 -27.15 -1.97
N LYS A 408 -32.88 -27.65 -2.59
CA LYS A 408 -34.11 -28.10 -1.93
C LYS A 408 -34.51 -29.52 -2.34
N GLU A 409 -35.14 -30.22 -1.43
CA GLU A 409 -35.74 -31.53 -1.65
C GLU A 409 -37.25 -31.44 -1.52
N LYS A 410 -37.98 -31.99 -2.51
CA LYS A 410 -39.45 -32.14 -2.52
C LYS A 410 -39.88 -33.50 -3.03
N VAL A 411 -39.05 -34.53 -2.87
CA VAL A 411 -39.34 -35.88 -3.35
C VAL A 411 -40.47 -36.51 -2.55
N VAL A 412 -41.49 -37.04 -3.24
CA VAL A 412 -42.63 -37.71 -2.62
C VAL A 412 -42.56 -39.23 -2.89
N GLY A 413 -42.95 -40.04 -1.92
CA GLY A 413 -43.07 -41.49 -2.09
C GLY A 413 -41.77 -42.28 -2.16
N GLY A 414 -40.61 -41.67 -1.82
CA GLY A 414 -39.31 -42.33 -1.79
C GLY A 414 -38.73 -42.66 -3.17
N ALA A 415 -39.12 -41.91 -4.21
CA ALA A 415 -38.65 -42.10 -5.58
C ALA A 415 -37.13 -42.00 -5.68
N VAL A 416 -36.50 -41.16 -4.85
CA VAL A 416 -35.05 -41.13 -4.59
C VAL A 416 -34.83 -41.42 -3.09
N PRO A 417 -34.12 -42.50 -2.73
CA PRO A 417 -33.81 -42.82 -1.35
C PRO A 417 -33.02 -41.70 -0.66
N ARG A 418 -33.33 -41.41 0.61
CA ARG A 418 -32.74 -40.28 1.37
C ARG A 418 -31.21 -40.32 1.45
N ASN A 419 -30.62 -41.50 1.49
CA ASN A 419 -29.16 -41.67 1.50
C ASN A 419 -28.47 -41.15 0.24
N TYR A 420 -29.16 -41.05 -0.91
CA TYR A 420 -28.59 -40.53 -2.17
C TYR A 420 -28.80 -39.04 -2.37
N ILE A 421 -29.63 -38.36 -1.55
CA ILE A 421 -29.90 -36.92 -1.69
C ILE A 421 -28.65 -36.08 -1.56
N PRO A 422 -27.74 -36.34 -0.61
CA PRO A 422 -26.46 -35.59 -0.55
C PRO A 422 -25.62 -35.75 -1.82
N ALA A 423 -25.59 -36.94 -2.42
CA ALA A 423 -24.88 -37.18 -3.67
C ALA A 423 -25.52 -36.43 -4.86
N VAL A 424 -26.84 -36.24 -4.86
CA VAL A 424 -27.53 -35.40 -5.83
C VAL A 424 -27.13 -33.95 -5.67
N GLU A 425 -27.09 -33.41 -4.45
CA GLU A 425 -26.66 -32.06 -4.15
C GLU A 425 -25.20 -31.82 -4.61
N GLU A 426 -24.27 -32.72 -4.28
CA GLU A 426 -22.91 -32.68 -4.77
C GLU A 426 -22.84 -32.65 -6.31
N GLY A 427 -23.64 -33.46 -6.98
CA GLY A 427 -23.72 -33.50 -8.44
C GLY A 427 -24.26 -32.21 -9.05
N VAL A 428 -25.20 -31.55 -8.37
CA VAL A 428 -25.69 -30.21 -8.75
C VAL A 428 -24.56 -29.20 -8.62
N VAL A 429 -23.87 -29.16 -7.48
CA VAL A 429 -22.73 -28.26 -7.24
C VAL A 429 -21.66 -28.45 -8.32
N ASP A 430 -21.28 -29.69 -8.62
CA ASP A 430 -20.35 -30.02 -9.71
C ASP A 430 -20.77 -29.43 -11.07
N GLY A 431 -22.09 -29.53 -11.37
CA GLY A 431 -22.67 -29.00 -12.60
C GLY A 431 -22.67 -27.46 -12.68
N LEU A 432 -22.73 -26.79 -11.52
CA LEU A 432 -22.70 -25.33 -11.43
C LEU A 432 -21.31 -24.74 -11.49
N LEU A 433 -20.26 -25.53 -11.30
CA LEU A 433 -18.86 -25.03 -11.40
C LEU A 433 -18.53 -24.49 -12.78
N ARG A 434 -19.17 -25.00 -13.81
CA ARG A 434 -18.98 -24.55 -15.20
C ARG A 434 -20.31 -24.64 -15.95
N GLY A 435 -20.95 -23.49 -16.10
CA GLY A 435 -22.21 -23.37 -16.82
C GLY A 435 -22.06 -23.32 -18.36
N PRO A 436 -23.14 -23.08 -19.08
CA PRO A 436 -23.16 -23.09 -20.56
C PRO A 436 -22.33 -21.99 -21.22
N LEU A 437 -22.08 -20.88 -20.53
CA LEU A 437 -21.21 -19.81 -21.03
C LEU A 437 -19.72 -20.05 -20.68
N GLY A 438 -19.46 -21.06 -19.82
CA GLY A 438 -18.12 -21.47 -19.42
C GLY A 438 -17.67 -20.93 -18.07
N PHE A 439 -18.54 -20.26 -17.32
CA PHE A 439 -18.25 -19.65 -16.01
C PHE A 439 -19.03 -20.34 -14.87
N PRO A 440 -18.64 -20.14 -13.61
CA PRO A 440 -19.40 -20.62 -12.47
C PRO A 440 -20.81 -20.01 -12.43
N VAL A 441 -21.82 -20.83 -12.13
CA VAL A 441 -23.23 -20.42 -12.07
C VAL A 441 -23.60 -20.04 -10.66
N ILE A 442 -24.20 -18.86 -10.48
CA ILE A 442 -24.68 -18.35 -9.19
C ILE A 442 -26.14 -17.89 -9.28
N ASP A 443 -26.70 -17.54 -8.13
CA ASP A 443 -28.06 -17.04 -7.97
C ASP A 443 -29.11 -18.02 -8.54
N VAL A 444 -28.94 -19.29 -8.20
CA VAL A 444 -29.83 -20.38 -8.65
C VAL A 444 -30.29 -21.25 -7.49
N GLN A 445 -31.57 -21.62 -7.53
CA GLN A 445 -32.15 -22.62 -6.66
C GLN A 445 -32.41 -23.89 -7.49
N VAL A 446 -31.94 -25.03 -6.98
CA VAL A 446 -32.20 -26.33 -7.59
C VAL A 446 -33.01 -27.18 -6.62
N THR A 447 -34.17 -27.63 -7.06
CA THR A 447 -35.06 -28.48 -6.26
C THR A 447 -35.14 -29.87 -6.87
N LEU A 448 -34.76 -30.88 -6.11
CA LEU A 448 -35.01 -32.28 -6.47
C LEU A 448 -36.50 -32.59 -6.25
N THR A 449 -37.25 -32.86 -7.32
CA THR A 449 -38.69 -33.03 -7.28
C THR A 449 -39.12 -34.47 -7.44
N ASP A 450 -38.40 -35.27 -8.23
CA ASP A 450 -38.69 -36.66 -8.53
C ASP A 450 -37.44 -37.41 -8.98
N GLY A 451 -37.56 -38.72 -9.19
CA GLY A 451 -36.50 -39.57 -9.72
C GLY A 451 -36.88 -41.04 -9.74
N SER A 452 -35.89 -41.88 -9.96
CA SER A 452 -36.04 -43.32 -9.78
C SER A 452 -34.70 -43.97 -9.42
N TYR A 453 -34.75 -45.11 -8.74
CA TYR A 453 -33.59 -45.87 -8.36
C TYR A 453 -33.72 -47.33 -8.76
N HIS A 454 -32.61 -48.02 -8.86
CA HIS A 454 -32.55 -49.47 -9.09
C HIS A 454 -31.91 -50.12 -7.86
N SER A 455 -32.56 -51.19 -7.34
CA SER A 455 -32.18 -51.83 -6.07
C SER A 455 -30.74 -52.36 -6.02
N VAL A 456 -30.14 -52.66 -7.18
CA VAL A 456 -28.80 -53.24 -7.30
C VAL A 456 -27.79 -52.29 -7.93
N ASP A 457 -28.20 -51.45 -8.91
CA ASP A 457 -27.31 -50.66 -9.75
C ASP A 457 -27.19 -49.18 -9.33
N SER A 458 -27.98 -48.77 -8.32
CA SER A 458 -27.91 -47.38 -7.81
C SER A 458 -26.78 -47.19 -6.80
N SER A 459 -26.06 -46.08 -6.92
CA SER A 459 -24.98 -45.68 -6.02
C SER A 459 -24.89 -44.15 -5.93
N ASP A 460 -24.18 -43.62 -4.91
CA ASP A 460 -23.92 -42.19 -4.77
C ASP A 460 -23.30 -41.60 -6.04
N LEU A 461 -22.32 -42.29 -6.62
CA LEU A 461 -21.67 -41.85 -7.87
C LEU A 461 -22.64 -41.78 -9.04
N ALA A 462 -23.60 -42.74 -9.13
CA ALA A 462 -24.60 -42.74 -10.20
C ALA A 462 -25.59 -41.58 -10.06
N PHE A 463 -26.05 -41.26 -8.84
CA PHE A 463 -26.91 -40.11 -8.56
C PHE A 463 -26.18 -38.77 -8.72
N ARG A 464 -24.94 -38.64 -8.26
CA ARG A 464 -24.09 -37.47 -8.49
C ARG A 464 -23.91 -37.22 -9.99
N THR A 465 -23.64 -38.26 -10.76
CA THR A 465 -23.51 -38.16 -12.23
C THR A 465 -24.82 -37.77 -12.89
N ALA A 466 -25.96 -38.36 -12.48
CA ALA A 466 -27.29 -38.05 -13.01
C ALA A 466 -27.65 -36.57 -12.73
N ALA A 467 -27.40 -36.08 -11.53
CA ALA A 467 -27.66 -34.70 -11.16
C ALA A 467 -26.83 -33.73 -12.01
N ARG A 468 -25.52 -34.01 -12.17
CA ARG A 468 -24.64 -33.21 -13.02
C ARG A 468 -25.13 -33.18 -14.48
N ILE A 469 -25.58 -34.28 -15.03
CA ILE A 469 -26.18 -34.36 -16.38
C ILE A 469 -27.41 -33.46 -16.43
N GLY A 470 -28.34 -33.58 -15.48
CA GLY A 470 -29.56 -32.79 -15.41
C GLY A 470 -29.29 -31.28 -15.40
N VAL A 471 -28.32 -30.85 -14.59
CA VAL A 471 -27.91 -29.44 -14.54
C VAL A 471 -27.27 -29.01 -15.87
N SER A 472 -26.32 -29.78 -16.41
CA SER A 472 -25.60 -29.47 -17.66
C SER A 472 -26.51 -29.37 -18.89
N GLU A 473 -27.58 -30.21 -18.97
CA GLU A 473 -28.56 -30.16 -20.04
C GLU A 473 -29.67 -29.12 -19.81
N GLY A 474 -29.97 -28.79 -18.56
CA GLY A 474 -31.00 -27.83 -18.18
C GLY A 474 -30.57 -26.39 -18.31
N LEU A 475 -29.36 -26.03 -17.84
CA LEU A 475 -28.87 -24.66 -17.81
C LEU A 475 -28.90 -23.94 -19.17
N PRO A 476 -28.53 -24.55 -20.31
CA PRO A 476 -28.62 -23.90 -21.62
C PRO A 476 -30.02 -23.41 -21.98
N GLN A 477 -31.06 -24.10 -21.49
CA GLN A 477 -32.45 -23.78 -21.76
C GLN A 477 -33.02 -22.71 -20.81
N CYS A 478 -32.25 -22.35 -19.74
CA CYS A 478 -32.64 -21.37 -18.74
C CYS A 478 -32.31 -19.92 -19.11
N GLN A 479 -31.93 -19.63 -20.35
CA GLN A 479 -31.48 -18.33 -20.80
C GLN A 479 -30.30 -17.81 -19.94
N PRO A 480 -29.11 -18.41 -20.05
CA PRO A 480 -27.94 -18.03 -19.26
C PRO A 480 -27.49 -16.62 -19.60
N VAL A 481 -26.99 -15.90 -18.60
CA VAL A 481 -26.53 -14.51 -18.69
C VAL A 481 -25.18 -14.39 -17.98
N LEU A 482 -24.24 -13.70 -18.64
CA LEU A 482 -22.94 -13.41 -18.08
C LEU A 482 -23.04 -12.31 -17.01
N LEU A 483 -22.32 -12.48 -15.90
CA LEU A 483 -22.18 -11.52 -14.82
C LEU A 483 -20.73 -11.07 -14.69
N GLU A 484 -20.54 -9.76 -14.48
CA GLU A 484 -19.24 -9.17 -14.13
C GLU A 484 -19.26 -8.58 -12.72
N PRO A 485 -18.14 -8.66 -11.97
CA PRO A 485 -18.03 -7.99 -10.67
C PRO A 485 -17.98 -6.47 -10.87
N ILE A 486 -18.83 -5.76 -10.13
CA ILE A 486 -18.83 -4.30 -10.03
C ILE A 486 -18.23 -3.89 -8.69
N HIS A 487 -17.34 -2.93 -8.72
CA HIS A 487 -16.70 -2.34 -7.57
C HIS A 487 -17.10 -0.88 -7.39
N VAL A 488 -17.28 -0.45 -6.16
CA VAL A 488 -17.23 0.97 -5.81
C VAL A 488 -15.76 1.35 -5.71
N VAL A 489 -15.35 2.30 -6.55
CA VAL A 489 -14.01 2.87 -6.58
C VAL A 489 -14.08 4.28 -6.01
N GLU A 490 -13.25 4.57 -5.01
CA GLU A 490 -13.08 5.89 -4.43
C GLU A 490 -11.69 6.40 -4.80
N ILE A 491 -11.63 7.49 -5.55
CA ILE A 491 -10.40 8.11 -6.05
C ILE A 491 -10.16 9.39 -5.27
N VAL A 492 -8.93 9.56 -4.78
CA VAL A 492 -8.45 10.79 -4.14
C VAL A 492 -7.45 11.45 -5.08
N CYS A 493 -7.69 12.73 -5.40
CA CYS A 493 -6.89 13.44 -6.38
C CYS A 493 -6.86 14.96 -6.11
N PRO A 494 -5.85 15.69 -6.64
CA PRO A 494 -5.89 17.14 -6.68
C PRO A 494 -7.12 17.65 -7.45
N THR A 495 -7.77 18.69 -6.94
CA THR A 495 -9.01 19.28 -7.54
C THR A 495 -8.82 19.64 -9.03
N GLU A 496 -7.64 20.11 -9.41
CA GLU A 496 -7.31 20.44 -10.81
C GLU A 496 -7.41 19.25 -11.76
N ALA A 497 -7.26 18.03 -11.25
CA ALA A 497 -7.31 16.80 -12.02
C ALA A 497 -8.73 16.20 -12.13
N THR A 498 -9.69 16.64 -11.34
CA THR A 498 -11.03 16.03 -11.20
C THR A 498 -11.75 15.88 -12.54
N ALA A 499 -11.73 16.90 -13.39
CA ALA A 499 -12.35 16.83 -14.71
C ALA A 499 -11.72 15.76 -15.61
N LYS A 500 -10.39 15.64 -15.58
CA LYS A 500 -9.65 14.63 -16.35
C LYS A 500 -9.92 13.21 -15.83
N ILE A 501 -10.02 13.06 -14.51
CA ILE A 501 -10.37 11.78 -13.87
C ILE A 501 -11.78 11.35 -14.24
N ASN A 502 -12.75 12.25 -14.25
CA ASN A 502 -14.10 11.94 -14.68
C ASN A 502 -14.14 11.45 -16.14
N ALA A 503 -13.32 12.02 -17.02
CA ALA A 503 -13.19 11.55 -18.40
C ALA A 503 -12.57 10.14 -18.48
N ILE A 504 -11.54 9.84 -17.67
CA ILE A 504 -10.93 8.50 -17.58
C ILE A 504 -11.97 7.47 -17.12
N LEU A 505 -12.72 7.78 -16.05
CA LEU A 505 -13.75 6.89 -15.52
C LEU A 505 -14.84 6.60 -16.55
N SER A 506 -15.33 7.62 -17.25
CA SER A 506 -16.35 7.48 -18.29
C SER A 506 -15.84 6.63 -19.46
N GLY A 507 -14.58 6.79 -19.86
CA GLY A 507 -13.94 5.97 -20.90
C GLY A 507 -13.79 4.49 -20.52
N ARG A 508 -13.80 4.17 -19.22
CA ARG A 508 -13.68 2.82 -18.63
C ARG A 508 -15.01 2.25 -18.11
N ARG A 509 -16.11 2.59 -18.76
CA ARG A 509 -17.47 2.15 -18.34
C ARG A 509 -17.82 2.48 -16.89
N GLY A 510 -17.11 3.45 -16.29
CA GLY A 510 -17.36 3.89 -14.91
C GLY A 510 -18.62 4.74 -14.81
N GLN A 511 -19.49 4.42 -13.87
CA GLN A 511 -20.65 5.24 -13.51
C GLN A 511 -20.27 6.14 -12.34
N ILE A 512 -20.12 7.43 -12.59
CA ILE A 512 -19.77 8.41 -11.56
C ILE A 512 -20.97 8.56 -10.60
N LEU A 513 -20.72 8.36 -9.32
CA LEU A 513 -21.73 8.53 -8.25
C LEU A 513 -21.74 9.95 -7.70
N GLY A 514 -20.61 10.66 -7.80
CA GLY A 514 -20.43 12.02 -7.34
C GLY A 514 -18.98 12.32 -6.99
N PHE A 515 -18.72 13.56 -6.66
CA PHE A 515 -17.44 14.02 -6.10
C PHE A 515 -17.70 15.09 -5.05
N ASP A 516 -16.82 15.16 -4.07
CA ASP A 516 -16.80 16.14 -2.98
C ASP A 516 -15.36 16.52 -2.64
N THR A 517 -15.17 17.63 -1.95
CA THR A 517 -13.87 18.03 -1.44
C THR A 517 -13.43 17.06 -0.33
N ARG A 518 -12.16 16.68 -0.33
CA ARG A 518 -11.60 15.87 0.74
C ARG A 518 -11.49 16.66 2.02
N GLU A 519 -12.23 16.27 3.05
CA GLU A 519 -12.25 16.94 4.34
C GLU A 519 -10.83 17.07 4.95
N GLY A 520 -10.48 18.27 5.41
CA GLY A 520 -9.17 18.59 5.97
C GLY A 520 -8.02 18.68 4.96
N TRP A 521 -8.31 18.61 3.63
CA TRP A 521 -7.31 18.64 2.56
C TRP A 521 -7.63 19.73 1.54
N ALA A 522 -7.06 20.91 1.70
CA ALA A 522 -7.23 22.00 0.74
C ALA A 522 -6.71 21.60 -0.64
N GLY A 523 -7.53 21.81 -1.70
CA GLY A 523 -7.15 21.49 -3.08
C GLY A 523 -7.22 20.02 -3.46
N TRP A 524 -7.94 19.19 -2.69
CA TRP A 524 -8.15 17.77 -2.97
C TRP A 524 -9.61 17.39 -3.05
N ASP A 525 -9.95 16.56 -4.01
CA ASP A 525 -11.27 15.99 -4.21
C ASP A 525 -11.27 14.48 -4.00
N ARG A 526 -12.45 13.98 -3.67
CA ARG A 526 -12.79 12.58 -3.61
C ARG A 526 -13.85 12.29 -4.65
N VAL A 527 -13.55 11.44 -5.62
CA VAL A 527 -14.45 11.02 -6.69
C VAL A 527 -14.87 9.57 -6.44
N ARG A 528 -16.18 9.31 -6.45
CA ARG A 528 -16.74 7.95 -6.30
C ARG A 528 -17.40 7.50 -7.59
N ALA A 529 -17.12 6.26 -7.99
CA ALA A 529 -17.69 5.65 -9.17
C ALA A 529 -17.93 4.16 -8.98
N MET A 530 -18.91 3.61 -9.68
CA MET A 530 -19.04 2.17 -9.86
C MET A 530 -18.34 1.76 -11.15
N MET A 531 -17.48 0.74 -11.08
CA MET A 531 -16.68 0.28 -12.22
C MET A 531 -16.67 -1.25 -12.30
N PRO A 532 -16.71 -1.82 -13.51
CA PRO A 532 -16.43 -3.23 -13.72
C PRO A 532 -14.98 -3.57 -13.35
N GLU A 533 -14.76 -4.72 -12.73
CA GLU A 533 -13.41 -5.18 -12.32
C GLU A 533 -12.43 -5.20 -13.50
N ALA A 534 -12.89 -5.61 -14.68
CA ALA A 534 -12.08 -5.64 -15.90
C ALA A 534 -11.48 -4.28 -16.30
N GLU A 535 -12.12 -3.18 -15.89
CA GLU A 535 -11.72 -1.81 -16.23
C GLU A 535 -10.81 -1.17 -15.18
N ILE A 536 -10.63 -1.82 -14.01
CA ILE A 536 -9.85 -1.27 -12.89
C ILE A 536 -8.35 -1.57 -13.05
N GLY A 537 -7.98 -2.66 -13.72
CA GLY A 537 -6.62 -3.20 -13.72
C GLY A 537 -5.51 -2.15 -13.90
N GLU A 538 -5.58 -1.32 -14.93
CA GLU A 538 -4.58 -0.29 -15.23
C GLU A 538 -4.98 1.13 -14.82
N LEU A 539 -6.08 1.28 -14.08
CA LEU A 539 -6.62 2.59 -13.68
C LEU A 539 -5.57 3.45 -12.97
N ILE A 540 -4.74 2.85 -12.09
CA ILE A 540 -3.71 3.59 -11.34
C ILE A 540 -2.67 4.25 -12.25
N VAL A 541 -2.34 3.65 -13.38
CA VAL A 541 -1.35 4.19 -14.33
C VAL A 541 -1.87 5.49 -14.93
N GLU A 542 -3.13 5.50 -15.38
CA GLU A 542 -3.77 6.70 -15.92
C GLU A 542 -3.99 7.77 -14.85
N LEU A 543 -4.43 7.39 -13.64
CA LEU A 543 -4.61 8.31 -12.53
C LEU A 543 -3.31 9.02 -12.16
N ARG A 544 -2.21 8.29 -12.03
CA ARG A 544 -0.90 8.87 -11.73
C ARG A 544 -0.39 9.76 -12.86
N SER A 545 -0.60 9.37 -14.11
CA SER A 545 -0.29 10.23 -15.26
C SER A 545 -1.10 11.53 -15.24
N ALA A 546 -2.38 11.46 -14.87
CA ALA A 546 -3.27 12.62 -14.81
C ALA A 546 -2.95 13.59 -13.65
N THR A 547 -2.36 13.08 -12.55
CA THR A 547 -2.17 13.78 -11.27
C THR A 547 -0.71 13.99 -10.91
N ALA A 548 0.22 13.85 -11.86
CA ALA A 548 1.66 13.87 -11.60
C ALA A 548 2.12 12.93 -10.46
N GLY A 549 1.47 11.76 -10.34
CA GLY A 549 1.79 10.73 -9.35
C GLY A 549 1.06 10.85 -8.01
N ALA A 550 0.26 11.89 -7.79
CA ALA A 550 -0.39 12.15 -6.50
C ALA A 550 -1.71 11.39 -6.30
N GLY A 551 -2.39 11.01 -7.38
CA GLY A 551 -3.67 10.32 -7.31
C GLY A 551 -3.55 8.87 -6.85
N SER A 552 -4.52 8.44 -6.07
CA SER A 552 -4.67 7.05 -5.62
C SER A 552 -6.14 6.67 -5.59
N PHE A 553 -6.42 5.36 -5.48
CA PHE A 553 -7.77 4.89 -5.30
C PHE A 553 -7.85 3.70 -4.34
N THR A 554 -9.02 3.51 -3.78
CA THR A 554 -9.44 2.29 -3.09
C THR A 554 -10.61 1.66 -3.84
N ARG A 555 -10.80 0.36 -3.69
CA ARG A 555 -11.91 -0.35 -4.30
C ARG A 555 -12.55 -1.31 -3.31
N GLN A 556 -13.86 -1.47 -3.45
CA GLN A 556 -14.65 -2.42 -2.67
C GLN A 556 -15.64 -3.11 -3.60
N PHE A 557 -15.75 -4.44 -3.52
CA PHE A 557 -16.77 -5.19 -4.25
C PHE A 557 -18.16 -4.72 -3.81
N ASP A 558 -19.03 -4.46 -4.78
CA ASP A 558 -20.42 -4.05 -4.55
C ASP A 558 -21.38 -5.19 -4.92
N ARG A 559 -21.39 -5.58 -6.18
CA ARG A 559 -22.31 -6.64 -6.68
C ARG A 559 -21.84 -7.26 -7.98
N MET A 560 -22.49 -8.36 -8.36
CA MET A 560 -22.45 -8.90 -9.71
C MET A 560 -23.50 -8.19 -10.58
N ALA A 561 -23.13 -7.74 -11.78
CA ALA A 561 -24.03 -7.12 -12.75
C ALA A 561 -24.02 -7.84 -14.09
N GLU A 562 -25.14 -7.77 -14.83
CA GLU A 562 -25.24 -8.42 -16.13
C GLU A 562 -24.40 -7.70 -17.20
N VAL A 563 -23.67 -8.49 -17.95
CA VAL A 563 -22.96 -8.03 -19.18
C VAL A 563 -23.78 -8.50 -20.38
N THR A 564 -24.09 -7.57 -21.27
CA THR A 564 -24.91 -7.85 -22.45
C THR A 564 -24.26 -7.39 -23.74
N GLY A 565 -24.74 -7.89 -24.88
CA GLY A 565 -24.31 -7.50 -26.21
C GLY A 565 -22.85 -7.88 -26.52
N ARG A 566 -22.20 -7.09 -27.36
CA ARG A 566 -20.87 -7.40 -27.91
C ARG A 566 -19.80 -7.67 -26.86
N ALA A 567 -19.87 -7.00 -25.70
CA ALA A 567 -18.92 -7.21 -24.62
C ALA A 567 -19.04 -8.64 -24.03
N ALA A 568 -20.27 -9.11 -23.80
CA ALA A 568 -20.49 -10.48 -23.33
C ALA A 568 -19.97 -11.51 -24.35
N ASP A 569 -20.26 -11.31 -25.63
CA ASP A 569 -19.83 -12.23 -26.71
C ASP A 569 -18.30 -12.34 -26.76
N GLN A 570 -17.58 -11.22 -26.61
CA GLN A 570 -16.11 -11.19 -26.61
C GLN A 570 -15.54 -11.94 -25.39
N ILE A 571 -16.08 -11.75 -24.21
CA ILE A 571 -15.63 -12.41 -23.00
C ILE A 571 -15.87 -13.94 -23.09
N ILE A 572 -17.04 -14.35 -23.57
CA ILE A 572 -17.39 -15.77 -23.75
C ILE A 572 -16.46 -16.42 -24.79
N ALA A 573 -16.20 -15.76 -25.91
CA ALA A 573 -15.29 -16.25 -26.93
C ALA A 573 -13.87 -16.43 -26.39
N ALA A 574 -13.34 -15.40 -25.72
CA ALA A 574 -11.99 -15.45 -25.11
C ALA A 574 -11.86 -16.60 -24.08
N ASN A 575 -12.89 -16.85 -23.28
CA ASN A 575 -12.87 -17.94 -22.30
C ASN A 575 -12.90 -19.33 -22.97
N ARG A 576 -13.58 -19.48 -24.11
CA ARG A 576 -13.58 -20.73 -24.88
C ARG A 576 -12.24 -21.04 -25.51
N ASP A 577 -11.53 -20.01 -26.00
CA ASP A 577 -10.21 -20.16 -26.62
C ASP A 577 -9.12 -20.49 -25.58
N ALA A 578 -9.33 -20.13 -24.32
CA ALA A 578 -8.41 -20.39 -23.20
C ALA A 578 -8.64 -21.74 -22.51
N ALA A 579 -9.79 -22.39 -22.69
CA ALA A 579 -10.22 -23.66 -22.07
C ALA A 579 -9.86 -24.89 -22.92
#